data_a081aa6b547cd0995128ea8c6168aa4f
#
_entry.id   a081aa6b547cd0995128ea8c6168aa4f
#
_cell.length_a   1.000
_cell.length_b   1.000
_cell.length_c   1.000
_cell.angle_alpha   90.00
_cell.angle_beta   90.00
_cell.angle_gamma   90.00
#
_symmetry.space_group_name_H-M   'P 1'
#
loop_
_entity.id
_entity.type
_entity.pdbx_description
1 polymer ?
#
loop_
_entity_poly.entity_id
_entity_poly.type
_entity_poly.pdbx_seq_one_letter_code
_entity_poly.pdbx_strand_id
1 'polypeptide(L)'
;GAGKSTHVDAFRNLMQERYPDKEVVMTREPGGTALGEQLRNLLLDAPMNLETEALLMFAARREHLAQVIEPALAAGKIVISDRFTDASFAYQGGGRGLSLEKLNALERWVQGQPDGTLLQPNLTILFDLPGEVAEARRSKVRAPDKFEKMDLSFFERVRQEYLRRAKEDSKRFHLVDATQTPEAIWNGLKQIQIAF
;
A
#
# COMPACT_ATOMS: atom_id res chain seq x y z
N GLY A 1 -0.61 1.05 -12.64
CA GLY A 1 -1.54 0.77 -13.72
C GLY A 1 -2.78 -0.05 -13.37
N ALA A 2 -2.92 -0.58 -12.11
CA ALA A 2 -4.05 -1.45 -11.72
C ALA A 2 -5.39 -0.71 -11.48
N GLY A 3 -5.48 0.59 -11.73
CA GLY A 3 -6.75 1.34 -11.62
C GLY A 3 -7.19 1.71 -10.21
N LYS A 4 -6.36 1.54 -9.17
CA LYS A 4 -6.69 1.86 -7.77
C LYS A 4 -7.29 3.27 -7.62
N SER A 5 -6.64 4.29 -8.16
CA SER A 5 -7.04 5.69 -8.02
C SER A 5 -8.47 5.97 -8.48
N THR A 6 -8.99 5.17 -9.42
CA THR A 6 -10.37 5.30 -9.91
C THR A 6 -11.41 4.97 -8.84
N HIS A 7 -11.05 4.10 -7.89
CA HIS A 7 -11.98 3.58 -6.89
C HIS A 7 -11.77 4.13 -5.48
N VAL A 8 -10.63 4.79 -5.22
CA VAL A 8 -10.25 5.23 -3.87
C VAL A 8 -11.27 6.22 -3.29
N ASP A 9 -11.63 7.26 -4.05
CA ASP A 9 -12.59 8.28 -3.59
C ASP A 9 -14.00 7.68 -3.43
N ALA A 10 -14.42 6.83 -4.36
CA ALA A 10 -15.70 6.14 -4.26
C ALA A 10 -15.76 5.21 -3.04
N PHE A 11 -14.66 4.50 -2.74
CA PHE A 11 -14.57 3.64 -1.56
C PHE A 11 -14.58 4.44 -0.25
N ARG A 12 -13.87 5.59 -0.21
CA ARG A 12 -13.97 6.54 0.90
C ARG A 12 -15.42 6.95 1.17
N ASN A 13 -16.13 7.38 0.13
CA ASN A 13 -17.53 7.81 0.27
C ASN A 13 -18.42 6.66 0.76
N LEU A 14 -18.22 5.45 0.24
CA LEU A 14 -18.92 4.26 0.71
C LEU A 14 -18.67 3.99 2.20
N MET A 15 -17.45 4.17 2.69
CA MET A 15 -17.14 4.00 4.11
C MET A 15 -17.82 5.08 4.95
N GLN A 16 -17.81 6.33 4.49
CA GLN A 16 -18.50 7.42 5.19
C GLN A 16 -20.02 7.23 5.25
N GLU A 17 -20.63 6.68 4.19
CA GLU A 17 -22.06 6.33 4.16
C GLU A 17 -22.40 5.17 5.12
N ARG A 18 -21.54 4.13 5.14
CA ARG A 18 -21.77 2.95 5.99
C ARG A 18 -21.54 3.20 7.48
N TYR A 19 -20.64 4.12 7.78
CA TYR A 19 -20.22 4.44 9.14
C TYR A 19 -20.32 5.96 9.37
N PRO A 20 -21.55 6.51 9.40
CA PRO A 20 -21.76 7.97 9.45
C PRO A 20 -21.19 8.62 10.72
N ASP A 21 -21.08 7.85 11.80
CA ASP A 21 -20.53 8.31 13.08
C ASP A 21 -18.99 8.28 13.13
N LYS A 22 -18.32 7.81 12.07
CA LYS A 22 -16.86 7.72 11.99
C LYS A 22 -16.32 8.65 10.90
N GLU A 23 -15.33 9.45 11.23
CA GLU A 23 -14.58 10.21 10.24
C GLU A 23 -13.67 9.27 9.43
N VAL A 24 -13.61 9.48 8.11
CA VAL A 24 -12.73 8.72 7.21
C VAL A 24 -11.51 9.57 6.85
N VAL A 25 -10.34 9.14 7.30
CA VAL A 25 -9.05 9.77 6.99
C VAL A 25 -8.42 9.08 5.78
N MET A 26 -8.13 9.86 4.74
CA MET A 26 -7.41 9.39 3.55
C MET A 26 -5.95 9.74 3.65
N THR A 27 -5.08 8.77 3.38
CA THR A 27 -3.63 8.97 3.40
C THR A 27 -2.90 8.07 2.40
N ARG A 28 -1.55 8.12 2.38
CA ARG A 28 -0.74 7.31 1.44
C ARG A 28 0.67 7.08 1.95
N GLU A 29 1.34 6.07 1.44
CA GLU A 29 2.77 5.80 1.65
C GLU A 29 3.56 5.59 0.34
N PRO A 30 4.83 6.04 0.30
CA PRO A 30 5.44 6.98 1.25
C PRO A 30 4.78 8.35 1.14
N GLY A 31 4.71 9.08 2.28
CA GLY A 31 4.06 10.40 2.36
C GLY A 31 3.15 10.54 3.58
N GLY A 32 2.10 11.35 3.43
CA GLY A 32 1.07 11.54 4.46
C GLY A 32 1.42 12.52 5.58
N THR A 33 2.68 12.96 5.69
CA THR A 33 3.16 13.99 6.62
C THR A 33 4.12 14.93 5.91
N ALA A 34 4.40 16.10 6.47
CA ALA A 34 5.35 17.06 5.86
C ALA A 34 6.73 16.44 5.63
N LEU A 35 7.27 15.71 6.63
CA LEU A 35 8.52 14.98 6.48
C LEU A 35 8.38 13.80 5.51
N GLY A 36 7.27 13.07 5.60
CA GLY A 36 6.99 11.93 4.70
C GLY A 36 6.97 12.33 3.23
N GLU A 37 6.43 13.51 2.89
CA GLU A 37 6.45 14.02 1.51
C GLU A 37 7.86 14.41 1.05
N GLN A 38 8.70 14.97 1.92
CA GLN A 38 10.12 15.23 1.59
C GLN A 38 10.87 13.92 1.32
N LEU A 39 10.69 12.92 2.18
CA LEU A 39 11.27 11.60 2.01
C LEU A 39 10.75 10.91 0.73
N ARG A 40 9.47 11.09 0.41
CA ARG A 40 8.88 10.60 -0.85
C ARG A 40 9.58 11.18 -2.07
N ASN A 41 9.79 12.49 -2.11
CA ASN A 41 10.48 13.15 -3.23
C ASN A 41 11.91 12.58 -3.37
N LEU A 42 12.64 12.47 -2.26
CA LEU A 42 13.97 11.87 -2.26
C LEU A 42 13.97 10.42 -2.77
N LEU A 43 13.00 9.61 -2.31
CA LEU A 43 12.85 8.20 -2.71
C LEU A 43 12.52 8.02 -4.19
N LEU A 44 11.76 8.95 -4.79
CA LEU A 44 11.36 8.87 -6.20
C LEU A 44 12.41 9.43 -7.15
N ASP A 45 13.20 10.42 -6.72
CA ASP A 45 14.07 11.20 -7.59
C ASP A 45 15.55 10.79 -7.46
N ALA A 46 16.02 10.48 -6.25
CA ALA A 46 17.43 10.22 -6.01
C ALA A 46 17.81 8.74 -6.21
N PRO A 47 18.93 8.45 -6.91
CA PRO A 47 19.53 7.13 -6.88
C PRO A 47 20.09 6.84 -5.49
N MET A 48 19.87 5.62 -4.97
CA MET A 48 20.38 5.23 -3.67
C MET A 48 20.55 3.71 -3.56
N ASN A 49 21.33 3.30 -2.55
CA ASN A 49 21.48 1.90 -2.18
C ASN A 49 20.12 1.32 -1.74
N LEU A 50 19.89 0.03 -2.01
CA LEU A 50 18.64 -0.64 -1.70
C LEU A 50 18.30 -0.63 -0.20
N GLU A 51 19.28 -0.83 0.65
CA GLU A 51 19.07 -0.77 2.11
C GLU A 51 18.72 0.64 2.57
N THR A 52 19.39 1.66 2.02
CA THR A 52 19.06 3.07 2.26
C THR A 52 17.61 3.38 1.85
N GLU A 53 17.18 2.88 0.69
CA GLU A 53 15.81 3.05 0.21
C GLU A 53 14.79 2.43 1.19
N ALA A 54 15.06 1.20 1.66
CA ALA A 54 14.20 0.54 2.64
C ALA A 54 14.15 1.30 3.96
N LEU A 55 15.31 1.73 4.49
CA LEU A 55 15.38 2.52 5.72
C LEU A 55 14.58 3.82 5.62
N LEU A 56 14.66 4.54 4.51
CA LEU A 56 13.90 5.76 4.29
C LEU A 56 12.39 5.49 4.15
N MET A 57 12.00 4.39 3.50
CA MET A 57 10.60 3.97 3.44
C MET A 57 10.03 3.70 4.83
N PHE A 58 10.77 3.00 5.69
CA PHE A 58 10.33 2.71 7.04
C PHE A 58 10.44 3.93 7.98
N ALA A 59 11.38 4.85 7.76
CA ALA A 59 11.42 6.13 8.47
C ALA A 59 10.18 6.98 8.15
N ALA A 60 9.82 7.11 6.86
CA ALA A 60 8.59 7.79 6.44
C ALA A 60 7.34 7.14 7.06
N ARG A 61 7.30 5.80 7.13
CA ARG A 61 6.20 5.06 7.77
C ARG A 61 6.12 5.32 9.27
N ARG A 62 7.24 5.32 10.00
CA ARG A 62 7.21 5.60 11.44
C ARG A 62 6.65 6.99 11.73
N GLU A 63 7.05 7.98 10.95
CA GLU A 63 6.51 9.33 11.05
C GLU A 63 5.02 9.39 10.73
N HIS A 64 4.61 8.69 9.68
CA HIS A 64 3.20 8.59 9.27
C HIS A 64 2.33 7.90 10.32
N LEU A 65 2.81 6.82 10.92
CA LEU A 65 2.14 6.16 12.03
C LEU A 65 1.95 7.12 13.20
N ALA A 66 3.02 7.79 13.64
CA ALA A 66 3.00 8.65 14.82
C ALA A 66 2.10 9.88 14.65
N GLN A 67 2.09 10.49 13.47
CA GLN A 67 1.39 11.77 13.28
C GLN A 67 -0.01 11.62 12.69
N VAL A 68 -0.32 10.54 11.99
CA VAL A 68 -1.59 10.40 11.27
C VAL A 68 -2.35 9.15 11.68
N ILE A 69 -1.74 7.96 11.53
CA ILE A 69 -2.50 6.71 11.65
C ILE A 69 -2.87 6.43 13.12
N GLU A 70 -1.89 6.38 14.01
CA GLU A 70 -2.13 6.07 15.43
C GLU A 70 -3.09 7.07 16.09
N PRO A 71 -2.94 8.40 15.91
CA PRO A 71 -3.91 9.36 16.46
C PRO A 71 -5.32 9.22 15.87
N ALA A 72 -5.42 8.94 14.57
CA ALA A 72 -6.73 8.75 13.94
C ALA A 72 -7.43 7.50 14.47
N LEU A 73 -6.71 6.38 14.59
CA LEU A 73 -7.25 5.13 15.14
C LEU A 73 -7.64 5.29 16.62
N ALA A 74 -6.82 5.97 17.42
CA ALA A 74 -7.12 6.28 18.82
C ALA A 74 -8.38 7.16 18.97
N ALA A 75 -8.67 8.01 17.99
CA ALA A 75 -9.89 8.81 17.92
C ALA A 75 -11.10 8.03 17.34
N GLY A 76 -10.98 6.73 17.08
CA GLY A 76 -12.04 5.88 16.52
C GLY A 76 -12.36 6.12 15.05
N LYS A 77 -11.48 6.82 14.32
CA LYS A 77 -11.64 7.11 12.89
C LYS A 77 -11.29 5.89 12.02
N ILE A 78 -11.78 5.91 10.79
CA ILE A 78 -11.39 4.94 9.75
C ILE A 78 -10.21 5.54 8.98
N VAL A 79 -9.13 4.77 8.82
CA VAL A 79 -7.97 5.20 8.03
C VAL A 79 -7.91 4.36 6.74
N ILE A 80 -7.88 5.04 5.59
CA ILE A 80 -7.65 4.42 4.29
C ILE A 80 -6.31 4.92 3.75
N SER A 81 -5.34 4.01 3.61
CA SER A 81 -4.01 4.33 3.08
C SER A 81 -3.82 3.74 1.68
N ASP A 82 -3.43 4.58 0.71
CA ASP A 82 -2.89 4.06 -0.56
C ASP A 82 -1.46 3.56 -0.31
N ARG A 83 -1.29 2.27 -0.23
CA ARG A 83 -0.12 1.50 0.17
C ARG A 83 0.14 1.55 1.69
N PHE A 84 0.81 0.52 2.15
CA PHE A 84 1.36 0.37 3.48
C PHE A 84 2.54 -0.60 3.42
N THR A 85 2.85 -1.29 4.51
CA THR A 85 4.02 -2.17 4.64
C THR A 85 4.15 -3.22 3.54
N ASP A 86 3.03 -3.81 3.08
CA ASP A 86 3.03 -4.80 2.00
C ASP A 86 3.70 -4.29 0.72
N ALA A 87 3.63 -2.97 0.45
CA ALA A 87 4.32 -2.36 -0.68
C ALA A 87 5.85 -2.42 -0.52
N SER A 88 6.40 -2.26 0.68
CA SER A 88 7.85 -2.37 0.92
C SER A 88 8.33 -3.80 0.71
N PHE A 89 7.58 -4.80 1.18
CA PHE A 89 7.89 -6.21 0.90
C PHE A 89 7.84 -6.51 -0.59
N ALA A 90 6.83 -6.00 -1.29
CA ALA A 90 6.69 -6.23 -2.72
C ALA A 90 7.79 -5.56 -3.54
N TYR A 91 8.06 -4.28 -3.32
CA TYR A 91 8.99 -3.49 -4.15
C TYR A 91 10.45 -3.68 -3.75
N GLN A 92 10.80 -3.48 -2.46
CA GLN A 92 12.17 -3.65 -1.99
C GLN A 92 12.54 -5.13 -1.83
N GLY A 93 11.61 -5.97 -1.36
CA GLY A 93 11.80 -7.42 -1.24
C GLY A 93 11.71 -8.12 -2.59
N GLY A 94 10.51 -8.44 -3.03
CA GLY A 94 10.28 -9.21 -4.26
C GLY A 94 10.91 -8.59 -5.50
N GLY A 95 10.66 -7.29 -5.73
CA GLY A 95 11.16 -6.59 -6.91
C GLY A 95 12.67 -6.43 -6.95
N ARG A 96 13.29 -5.98 -5.85
CA ARG A 96 14.71 -5.62 -5.79
C ARG A 96 15.59 -6.60 -4.99
N GLY A 97 15.01 -7.61 -4.34
CA GLY A 97 15.74 -8.69 -3.69
C GLY A 97 16.31 -8.35 -2.30
N LEU A 98 15.77 -7.35 -1.60
CA LEU A 98 16.11 -7.15 -0.20
C LEU A 98 15.62 -8.34 0.63
N SER A 99 16.45 -8.85 1.54
CA SER A 99 16.09 -10.03 2.32
C SER A 99 14.83 -9.80 3.18
N LEU A 100 13.97 -10.80 3.24
CA LEU A 100 12.76 -10.76 4.06
C LEU A 100 13.09 -10.62 5.55
N GLU A 101 14.24 -11.14 6.01
CA GLU A 101 14.68 -10.98 7.38
C GLU A 101 14.87 -9.50 7.75
N LYS A 102 15.53 -8.72 6.89
CA LYS A 102 15.72 -7.28 7.10
C LYS A 102 14.38 -6.53 7.08
N LEU A 103 13.51 -6.86 6.14
CA LEU A 103 12.18 -6.26 6.06
C LEU A 103 11.33 -6.58 7.29
N ASN A 104 11.33 -7.83 7.75
CA ASN A 104 10.63 -8.23 8.96
C ASN A 104 11.19 -7.55 10.22
N ALA A 105 12.52 -7.33 10.29
CA ALA A 105 13.13 -6.60 11.40
C ALA A 105 12.68 -5.13 11.42
N LEU A 106 12.65 -4.46 10.26
CA LEU A 106 12.16 -3.10 10.12
C LEU A 106 10.65 -3.00 10.43
N GLU A 107 9.85 -3.94 9.95
CA GLU A 107 8.42 -4.01 10.23
C GLU A 107 8.15 -4.12 11.73
N ARG A 108 8.82 -5.07 12.40
CA ARG A 108 8.70 -5.22 13.87
C ARG A 108 9.12 -3.97 14.64
N TRP A 109 10.21 -3.34 14.22
CA TRP A 109 10.68 -2.11 14.89
C TRP A 109 9.69 -0.95 14.72
N VAL A 110 9.17 -0.75 13.52
CA VAL A 110 8.35 0.42 13.16
C VAL A 110 6.89 0.26 13.56
N GLN A 111 6.34 -0.94 13.46
CA GLN A 111 4.91 -1.25 13.64
C GLN A 111 4.62 -2.10 14.88
N GLY A 112 5.65 -2.51 15.63
CA GLY A 112 5.49 -3.31 16.85
C GLY A 112 4.70 -2.57 17.92
N GLN A 113 3.73 -3.27 18.52
CA GLN A 113 2.92 -2.78 19.63
C GLN A 113 3.48 -3.30 20.98
N PRO A 114 3.15 -2.65 22.12
CA PRO A 114 3.62 -3.09 23.42
C PRO A 114 3.21 -4.52 23.81
N ASP A 115 2.12 -5.02 23.25
CA ASP A 115 1.63 -6.39 23.46
C ASP A 115 2.33 -7.44 22.59
N GLY A 116 3.32 -7.03 21.78
CA GLY A 116 4.07 -7.89 20.88
C GLY A 116 3.42 -8.11 19.51
N THR A 117 2.23 -7.58 19.29
CA THR A 117 1.57 -7.62 17.97
C THR A 117 2.14 -6.56 17.03
N LEU A 118 1.78 -6.62 15.75
CA LEU A 118 2.10 -5.58 14.78
C LEU A 118 0.85 -4.74 14.49
N LEU A 119 1.01 -3.43 14.38
CA LEU A 119 -0.02 -2.59 13.79
C LEU A 119 -0.13 -2.90 12.30
N GLN A 120 -1.21 -3.57 11.93
CA GLN A 120 -1.54 -3.97 10.56
C GLN A 120 -2.93 -3.45 10.18
N PRO A 121 -3.22 -3.23 8.88
CA PRO A 121 -4.58 -2.92 8.45
C PRO A 121 -5.54 -4.07 8.80
N ASN A 122 -6.77 -3.75 9.17
CA ASN A 122 -7.83 -4.75 9.30
C ASN A 122 -8.18 -5.40 7.95
N LEU A 123 -8.03 -4.63 6.87
CA LEU A 123 -8.28 -5.08 5.49
C LEU A 123 -7.23 -4.51 4.54
N THR A 124 -6.70 -5.35 3.67
CA THR A 124 -5.88 -4.94 2.52
C THR A 124 -6.58 -5.33 1.23
N ILE A 125 -6.97 -4.36 0.41
CA ILE A 125 -7.53 -4.60 -0.92
C ILE A 125 -6.38 -4.64 -1.93
N LEU A 126 -6.10 -5.82 -2.46
CA LEU A 126 -5.07 -6.03 -3.46
C LEU A 126 -5.67 -6.11 -4.87
N PHE A 127 -5.40 -5.10 -5.68
CA PHE A 127 -5.75 -5.08 -7.09
C PHE A 127 -4.72 -5.90 -7.87
N ASP A 128 -5.05 -7.16 -8.17
CA ASP A 128 -4.16 -8.04 -8.93
C ASP A 128 -4.32 -7.79 -10.43
N LEU A 129 -3.18 -7.60 -11.10
CA LEU A 129 -3.12 -7.33 -12.53
C LEU A 129 -1.83 -7.93 -13.11
N PRO A 130 -1.90 -8.78 -14.17
CA PRO A 130 -0.72 -9.25 -14.87
C PRO A 130 0.15 -8.08 -15.37
N GLY A 131 1.47 -8.25 -15.29
CA GLY A 131 2.44 -7.19 -15.59
C GLY A 131 2.26 -6.59 -16.99
N GLU A 132 2.03 -7.43 -18.00
CA GLU A 132 1.82 -7.01 -19.40
C GLU A 132 0.59 -6.08 -19.54
N VAL A 133 -0.51 -6.41 -18.85
CA VAL A 133 -1.73 -5.59 -18.88
C VAL A 133 -1.50 -4.27 -18.13
N ALA A 134 -0.75 -4.32 -17.03
CA ALA A 134 -0.39 -3.14 -16.25
C ALA A 134 0.46 -2.17 -17.08
N GLU A 135 1.41 -2.68 -17.84
CA GLU A 135 2.30 -1.90 -18.73
C GLU A 135 1.48 -1.23 -19.84
N ALA A 136 0.63 -2.00 -20.55
CA ALA A 136 -0.22 -1.48 -21.62
C ALA A 136 -1.17 -0.36 -21.15
N ARG A 137 -1.62 -0.40 -19.89
CA ARG A 137 -2.47 0.65 -19.31
C ARG A 137 -1.68 1.88 -18.85
N ARG A 138 -0.45 1.68 -18.35
CA ARG A 138 0.40 2.75 -17.79
C ARG A 138 0.95 3.69 -18.84
N SER A 139 1.38 3.17 -20.00
CA SER A 139 2.01 3.92 -21.09
C SER A 139 1.16 5.08 -21.64
N LYS A 140 -0.12 5.16 -21.23
CA LYS A 140 -1.08 6.15 -21.72
C LYS A 140 -1.29 7.37 -20.81
N VAL A 141 -0.69 7.42 -19.58
CA VAL A 141 -1.20 8.34 -18.55
C VAL A 141 -0.22 9.44 -18.12
N ARG A 142 1.09 9.18 -17.95
CA ARG A 142 2.09 10.18 -17.49
C ARG A 142 3.53 9.70 -17.66
N ALA A 143 4.50 10.60 -17.48
CA ALA A 143 5.91 10.23 -17.39
C ALA A 143 6.15 9.26 -16.21
N PRO A 144 6.89 8.15 -16.42
CA PRO A 144 7.11 7.14 -15.39
C PRO A 144 8.09 7.61 -14.32
N ASP A 145 7.78 7.31 -13.05
CA ASP A 145 8.71 7.49 -11.93
C ASP A 145 9.86 6.44 -11.94
N LYS A 146 10.78 6.53 -10.96
CA LYS A 146 11.93 5.63 -10.83
C LYS A 146 11.54 4.14 -10.84
N PHE A 147 10.48 3.77 -10.14
CA PHE A 147 10.01 2.40 -10.05
C PHE A 147 9.26 1.98 -11.31
N GLU A 148 8.52 2.89 -11.90
CA GLU A 148 7.75 2.65 -13.13
C GLU A 148 8.63 2.47 -14.38
N LYS A 149 9.92 2.84 -14.33
CA LYS A 149 10.93 2.61 -15.36
C LYS A 149 11.53 1.20 -15.32
N MET A 150 11.22 0.40 -14.30
CA MET A 150 11.72 -0.97 -14.19
C MET A 150 11.09 -1.88 -15.24
N ASP A 151 11.78 -2.98 -15.52
CA ASP A 151 11.36 -3.96 -16.53
C ASP A 151 10.13 -4.80 -16.11
N LEU A 152 9.58 -5.54 -17.05
CA LEU A 152 8.41 -6.40 -16.81
C LEU A 152 8.69 -7.47 -15.75
N SER A 153 9.91 -8.02 -15.73
CA SER A 153 10.33 -9.05 -14.77
C SER A 153 10.32 -8.53 -13.34
N PHE A 154 10.68 -7.26 -13.13
CA PHE A 154 10.57 -6.60 -11.84
C PHE A 154 9.12 -6.54 -11.37
N PHE A 155 8.19 -6.12 -12.23
CA PHE A 155 6.77 -6.03 -11.86
C PHE A 155 6.15 -7.39 -11.59
N GLU A 156 6.59 -8.43 -12.30
CA GLU A 156 6.12 -9.79 -12.01
C GLU A 156 6.61 -10.25 -10.63
N ARG A 157 7.88 -10.00 -10.27
CA ARG A 157 8.37 -10.31 -8.92
C ARG A 157 7.63 -9.50 -7.82
N VAL A 158 7.35 -8.23 -8.07
CA VAL A 158 6.52 -7.39 -7.17
C VAL A 158 5.14 -8.00 -6.98
N ARG A 159 4.49 -8.42 -8.07
CA ARG A 159 3.17 -9.07 -8.05
C ARG A 159 3.21 -10.37 -7.25
N GLN A 160 4.21 -11.24 -7.53
CA GLN A 160 4.35 -12.51 -6.82
C GLN A 160 4.53 -12.32 -5.31
N GLU A 161 5.28 -11.32 -4.89
CA GLU A 161 5.46 -11.04 -3.45
C GLU A 161 4.16 -10.52 -2.80
N TYR A 162 3.37 -9.69 -3.47
CA TYR A 162 2.04 -9.32 -2.98
C TYR A 162 1.13 -10.53 -2.84
N LEU A 163 1.12 -11.43 -3.83
CA LEU A 163 0.30 -12.66 -3.78
C LEU A 163 0.79 -13.62 -2.68
N ARG A 164 2.11 -13.71 -2.45
CA ARG A 164 2.67 -14.48 -1.35
C ARG A 164 2.15 -13.96 0.00
N ARG A 165 2.24 -12.64 0.25
CA ARG A 165 1.73 -12.02 1.47
C ARG A 165 0.22 -12.20 1.62
N ALA A 166 -0.53 -12.07 0.54
CA ALA A 166 -1.97 -12.31 0.54
C ALA A 166 -2.33 -13.77 0.90
N LYS A 167 -1.52 -14.73 0.47
CA LYS A 167 -1.70 -16.15 0.82
C LYS A 167 -1.37 -16.43 2.29
N GLU A 168 -0.33 -15.79 2.83
CA GLU A 168 0.07 -15.95 4.23
C GLU A 168 -0.94 -15.35 5.21
N ASP A 169 -1.60 -14.26 4.83
CA ASP A 169 -2.60 -13.59 5.66
C ASP A 169 -3.93 -13.40 4.90
N SER A 170 -4.49 -14.52 4.47
CA SER A 170 -5.70 -14.54 3.64
C SER A 170 -6.94 -13.93 4.31
N LYS A 171 -6.94 -13.78 5.63
CA LYS A 171 -8.04 -13.14 6.38
C LYS A 171 -8.01 -11.62 6.24
N ARG A 172 -6.83 -11.04 6.11
CA ARG A 172 -6.62 -9.59 5.95
C ARG A 172 -6.73 -9.14 4.50
N PHE A 173 -6.39 -10.01 3.54
CA PHE A 173 -6.37 -9.64 2.13
C PHE A 173 -7.68 -9.95 1.41
N HIS A 174 -8.17 -8.97 0.65
CA HIS A 174 -9.20 -9.13 -0.35
C HIS A 174 -8.61 -8.91 -1.75
N LEU A 175 -8.56 -9.97 -2.57
CA LEU A 175 -8.04 -9.90 -3.93
C LEU A 175 -9.13 -9.42 -4.88
N VAL A 176 -8.77 -8.43 -5.70
CA VAL A 176 -9.61 -7.87 -6.76
C VAL A 176 -8.95 -8.16 -8.11
N ASP A 177 -9.66 -8.87 -8.97
CA ASP A 177 -9.23 -9.04 -10.37
C ASP A 177 -9.33 -7.70 -11.11
N ALA A 178 -8.18 -7.02 -11.25
CA ALA A 178 -8.10 -5.72 -11.89
C ALA A 178 -8.08 -5.79 -13.44
N THR A 179 -8.26 -6.98 -14.04
CA THR A 179 -8.48 -7.11 -15.49
C THR A 179 -9.90 -6.72 -15.88
N GLN A 180 -10.84 -6.81 -14.95
CA GLN A 180 -12.26 -6.51 -15.14
C GLN A 180 -12.51 -5.02 -15.42
N THR A 181 -13.74 -4.71 -15.84
CA THR A 181 -14.18 -3.32 -16.03
C THR A 181 -14.23 -2.56 -14.70
N PRO A 182 -14.04 -1.22 -14.71
CA PRO A 182 -14.18 -0.43 -13.48
C PRO A 182 -15.52 -0.62 -12.77
N GLU A 183 -16.60 -0.79 -13.51
CA GLU A 183 -17.93 -1.04 -12.95
C GLU A 183 -18.01 -2.39 -12.24
N ALA A 184 -17.49 -3.45 -12.84
CA ALA A 184 -17.47 -4.78 -12.23
C ALA A 184 -16.61 -4.80 -10.95
N ILE A 185 -15.44 -4.18 -10.99
CA ILE A 185 -14.57 -3.99 -9.83
C ILE A 185 -15.33 -3.25 -8.72
N TRP A 186 -15.98 -2.13 -9.05
CA TRP A 186 -16.73 -1.35 -8.07
C TRP A 186 -17.88 -2.15 -7.44
N ASN A 187 -18.60 -2.94 -8.23
CA ASN A 187 -19.65 -3.81 -7.71
C ASN A 187 -19.12 -4.85 -6.71
N GLY A 188 -17.92 -5.39 -6.95
CA GLY A 188 -17.23 -6.24 -5.97
C GLY A 188 -16.83 -5.50 -4.70
N LEU A 189 -16.22 -4.32 -4.83
CA LEU A 189 -15.79 -3.50 -3.70
C LEU A 189 -16.95 -3.12 -2.77
N LYS A 190 -18.13 -2.85 -3.33
CA LYS A 190 -19.34 -2.56 -2.55
C LYS A 190 -19.81 -3.72 -1.68
N GLN A 191 -19.40 -4.95 -1.93
CA GLN A 191 -19.79 -6.11 -1.13
C GLN A 191 -18.85 -6.37 0.06
N ILE A 192 -17.70 -5.71 0.11
CA ILE A 192 -16.71 -5.92 1.17
C ILE A 192 -17.30 -5.44 2.51
N GLN A 193 -17.23 -6.31 3.51
CA GLN A 193 -17.54 -5.99 4.90
C GLN A 193 -16.23 -5.84 5.67
N ILE A 194 -16.15 -4.83 6.53
CA ILE A 194 -14.98 -4.56 7.37
C ILE A 194 -15.39 -4.78 8.81
N ALA A 195 -14.69 -5.66 9.51
CA ALA A 195 -14.78 -5.79 10.95
C ALA A 195 -13.79 -4.81 11.61
N PHE A 196 -14.27 -4.03 12.58
CA PHE A 196 -13.48 -3.06 13.37
C PHE A 196 -13.26 -3.60 14.78
#